data_d8001beea323b054a032512a4050fe0e
#
_entry.id   d8001beea323b054a032512a4050fe0e
#
_cell.length_a   1.000
_cell.length_b   1.000
_cell.length_c   1.000
_cell.angle_alpha   90.00
_cell.angle_beta   90.00
_cell.angle_gamma   90.00
#
_symmetry.space_group_name_H-M   'P 1'
#
loop_
_entity.id
_entity.type
_entity.pdbx_description
1 polymer ?
#
loop_
_entity_poly.entity_id
_entity_poly.type
_entity_poly.pdbx_seq_one_letter_code
_entity_poly.pdbx_strand_id
1 'polypeptide(L)'
;MNQTNNDAAAEQPTLVFLSKAQVLKKIPITAPTLWAWVRQGKFPRPRAIFNKTVWVAAEVDAWMQARPHREYKPVTTGDNHGV
;
A
#
# COMPACT_ATOMS: atom_id res chain seq x y z
N MET A 1 -16.47 -18.97 -26.27
CA MET A 1 -16.15 -18.51 -25.75
C MET A 1 -15.98 -18.15 -25.32
N ASN A 2 -15.95 -18.27 -25.26
CA ASN A 2 -15.63 -17.74 -24.56
C ASN A 2 -15.62 -17.18 -24.14
N GLN A 3 -15.45 -17.42 -24.48
CA GLN A 3 -15.34 -16.81 -23.95
C GLN A 3 -15.34 -16.75 -23.04
N THR A 4 -15.35 -17.32 -22.96
CA THR A 4 -15.33 -17.28 -21.97
C THR A 4 -14.40 -17.34 -21.19
N ASN A 5 -13.52 -17.91 -21.38
CA ASN A 5 -12.46 -17.81 -20.70
C ASN A 5 -11.99 -16.54 -20.41
N ASN A 6 -12.01 -15.94 -21.23
CA ASN A 6 -11.74 -14.58 -20.98
C ASN A 6 -12.56 -14.00 -19.91
N ASP A 7 -13.73 -14.47 -19.82
CA ASP A 7 -14.60 -14.02 -18.75
C ASP A 7 -14.03 -14.35 -17.42
N ALA A 8 -13.47 -15.53 -17.28
CA ALA A 8 -12.85 -15.88 -16.02
C ALA A 8 -11.67 -14.95 -15.74
N ALA A 9 -10.91 -14.64 -16.75
CA ALA A 9 -9.81 -13.72 -16.55
C ALA A 9 -10.30 -12.35 -16.14
N ALA A 10 -11.39 -11.92 -16.73
CA ALA A 10 -11.94 -10.62 -16.41
C ALA A 10 -12.43 -10.55 -14.98
N GLU A 11 -12.87 -11.68 -14.45
CA GLU A 11 -13.36 -11.71 -13.09
C GLU A 11 -12.28 -11.81 -12.06
N GLN A 12 -11.08 -12.13 -12.47
CA GLN A 12 -9.97 -12.22 -11.55
C GLN A 12 -9.32 -10.86 -11.39
N PRO A 13 -8.90 -10.55 -10.17
CA PRO A 13 -8.22 -9.26 -10.00
C PRO A 13 -6.99 -9.24 -10.88
N THR A 14 -6.77 -8.12 -11.52
CA THR A 14 -5.57 -7.91 -12.29
C THR A 14 -4.45 -7.58 -11.31
N LEU A 15 -3.39 -8.35 -11.37
CA LEU A 15 -2.23 -8.07 -10.52
C LEU A 15 -1.37 -7.04 -11.21
N VAL A 16 -1.12 -5.97 -10.52
CA VAL A 16 -0.26 -4.90 -11.00
C VAL A 16 0.93 -4.84 -10.07
N PHE A 17 2.12 -4.81 -10.64
CA PHE A 17 3.33 -4.69 -9.86
C PHE A 17 3.79 -3.24 -9.85
N LEU A 18 4.31 -2.85 -8.71
CA LEU A 18 4.84 -1.51 -8.50
C LEU A 18 6.33 -1.61 -8.24
N SER A 19 7.10 -0.74 -8.87
CA SER A 19 8.50 -0.59 -8.54
C SER A 19 8.64 0.17 -7.23
N LYS A 20 9.86 0.18 -6.67
CA LYS A 20 10.12 0.97 -5.48
C LYS A 20 9.76 2.43 -5.70
N ALA A 21 10.12 2.97 -6.84
CA ALA A 21 9.81 4.38 -7.13
C ALA A 21 8.31 4.63 -7.13
N GLN A 22 7.55 3.68 -7.67
CA GLN A 22 6.10 3.83 -7.72
C GLN A 22 5.48 3.72 -6.33
N VAL A 23 6.01 2.83 -5.49
CA VAL A 23 5.55 2.74 -4.11
C VAL A 23 5.82 4.06 -3.39
N LEU A 24 6.98 4.64 -3.59
CA LEU A 24 7.34 5.88 -2.93
C LEU A 24 6.53 7.07 -3.44
N LYS A 25 5.93 6.95 -4.61
CA LYS A 25 4.99 7.96 -5.05
C LYS A 25 3.65 7.87 -4.34
N LYS A 26 3.29 6.66 -3.92
CA LYS A 26 2.02 6.47 -3.20
C LYS A 26 2.14 6.84 -1.74
N ILE A 27 3.31 6.67 -1.16
CA ILE A 27 3.52 6.83 0.27
C ILE A 27 4.68 7.78 0.47
N PRO A 28 4.45 8.91 1.15
CA PRO A 28 5.48 9.95 1.25
C PRO A 28 6.53 9.62 2.30
N ILE A 29 7.34 8.63 2.03
CA ILE A 29 8.44 8.24 2.91
C ILE A 29 9.68 8.09 2.06
N THR A 30 10.82 7.98 2.73
CA THR A 30 12.08 7.78 2.03
C THR A 30 12.33 6.30 1.81
N ALA A 31 13.23 6.00 0.88
CA ALA A 31 13.58 4.60 0.61
C ALA A 31 14.14 3.89 1.84
N PRO A 32 15.04 4.49 2.62
CA PRO A 32 15.49 3.81 3.84
C PRO A 32 14.37 3.50 4.81
N THR A 33 13.39 4.39 4.93
CA THR A 33 12.24 4.13 5.79
C THR A 33 11.42 2.97 5.25
N LEU A 34 11.20 2.93 3.94
CA LEU A 34 10.48 1.83 3.33
C LEU A 34 11.13 0.50 3.65
N TRP A 35 12.45 0.40 3.46
CA TRP A 35 13.16 -0.85 3.71
C TRP A 35 13.15 -1.21 5.19
N ALA A 36 13.23 -0.22 6.06
CA ALA A 36 13.14 -0.48 7.49
C ALA A 36 11.78 -1.09 7.83
N TRP A 37 10.71 -0.55 7.28
CA TRP A 37 9.37 -1.07 7.54
C TRP A 37 9.20 -2.47 7.00
N VAL A 38 9.76 -2.75 5.82
CA VAL A 38 9.71 -4.11 5.27
C VAL A 38 10.41 -5.08 6.21
N ARG A 39 11.61 -4.72 6.66
CA ARG A 39 12.37 -5.59 7.56
C ARG A 39 11.66 -5.79 8.88
N GLN A 40 10.94 -4.80 9.35
CA GLN A 40 10.22 -4.87 10.63
C GLN A 40 8.85 -5.53 10.51
N GLY A 41 8.47 -5.93 9.31
CA GLY A 41 7.17 -6.54 9.11
C GLY A 41 6.02 -5.54 9.14
N LYS A 42 6.31 -4.26 8.97
CA LYS A 42 5.30 -3.20 9.04
C LYS A 42 4.76 -2.80 7.69
N PHE A 43 5.32 -3.34 6.63
CA PHE A 43 4.91 -3.02 5.28
C PHE A 43 4.95 -4.31 4.46
N PRO A 44 4.09 -4.45 3.45
CA PRO A 44 4.06 -5.67 2.65
C PRO A 44 5.43 -6.00 2.08
N ARG A 45 5.75 -7.28 2.08
CA ARG A 45 7.03 -7.73 1.59
C ARG A 45 7.03 -7.69 0.07
N PRO A 46 8.13 -7.27 -0.52
CA PRO A 46 8.21 -7.22 -1.98
C PRO A 46 8.33 -8.61 -2.57
N ARG A 47 8.06 -8.70 -3.85
CA ARG A 47 8.26 -9.90 -4.64
C ARG A 47 9.46 -9.70 -5.52
N ALA A 48 10.09 -10.80 -5.90
CA ALA A 48 11.22 -10.75 -6.80
C ALA A 48 10.78 -11.24 -8.17
N ILE A 49 11.05 -10.45 -9.19
CA ILE A 49 10.95 -10.88 -10.57
C ILE A 49 12.36 -10.88 -11.10
N PHE A 50 12.97 -12.08 -11.08
CA PHE A 50 14.40 -12.21 -11.38
C PHE A 50 15.18 -11.29 -10.45
N ASN A 51 15.87 -10.30 -10.99
CA ASN A 51 16.65 -9.40 -10.16
C ASN A 51 15.91 -8.10 -9.82
N LYS A 52 14.61 -8.05 -10.10
CA LYS A 52 13.84 -6.85 -9.83
C LYS A 52 12.99 -7.02 -8.59
N THR A 53 12.93 -5.98 -7.80
CA THR A 53 12.11 -5.95 -6.60
C THR A 53 10.84 -5.17 -6.90
N VAL A 54 9.70 -5.79 -6.66
CA VAL A 54 8.40 -5.17 -6.94
C VAL A 54 7.44 -5.48 -5.82
N TRP A 55 6.38 -4.72 -5.75
CA TRP A 55 5.28 -4.96 -4.81
C TRP A 55 4.01 -5.18 -5.60
N VAL A 56 3.11 -5.98 -5.06
CA VAL A 56 1.79 -6.12 -5.65
C VAL A 56 0.96 -4.91 -5.27
N ALA A 57 0.43 -4.21 -6.26
CA ALA A 57 -0.31 -2.97 -6.00
C ALA A 57 -1.47 -3.20 -5.04
N ALA A 58 -2.19 -4.32 -5.20
CA ALA A 58 -3.33 -4.60 -4.34
C ALA A 58 -2.92 -4.75 -2.89
N GLU A 59 -1.74 -5.33 -2.64
CA GLU A 59 -1.25 -5.47 -1.27
C GLU A 59 -0.89 -4.13 -0.68
N VAL A 60 -0.30 -3.26 -1.48
CA VAL A 60 0.05 -1.92 -1.02
C VAL A 60 -1.22 -1.12 -0.74
N ASP A 61 -2.20 -1.22 -1.64
CA ASP A 61 -3.46 -0.51 -1.45
C ASP A 61 -4.19 -1.00 -0.20
N ALA A 62 -4.23 -2.31 0.02
CA ALA A 62 -4.86 -2.87 1.21
C ALA A 62 -4.16 -2.39 2.47
N TRP A 63 -2.83 -2.34 2.42
CA TRP A 63 -2.06 -1.85 3.56
C TRP A 63 -2.39 -0.40 3.84
N MET A 64 -2.51 0.41 2.79
CA MET A 64 -2.84 1.82 2.96
C MET A 64 -4.22 1.98 3.57
N GLN A 65 -5.18 1.19 3.11
CA GLN A 65 -6.54 1.26 3.63
C GLN A 65 -6.64 0.78 5.06
N ALA A 66 -5.73 -0.07 5.48
CA ALA A 66 -5.73 -0.61 6.83
C ALA A 66 -5.05 0.32 7.84
N ARG A 67 -4.48 1.43 7.37
CA ARG A 67 -3.83 2.34 8.31
C ARG A 67 -4.88 2.96 9.21
N PRO A 68 -4.65 2.95 10.53
CA PRO A 68 -5.60 3.58 11.43
C PRO A 68 -5.54 5.09 11.28
N HIS A 69 -6.62 5.73 11.62
CA HIS A 69 -6.60 7.17 11.72
C HIS A 69 -5.72 7.56 12.89
N ARG A 70 -5.00 8.66 12.72
CA ARG A 70 -4.20 9.17 13.82
C ARG A 70 -5.14 9.68 14.88
N GLU A 71 -4.88 9.31 16.11
CA GLU A 71 -5.67 9.78 17.21
C GLU A 71 -5.11 11.09 17.70
N TYR A 72 -5.98 12.06 17.83
CA TYR A 72 -5.60 13.33 18.42
C TYR A 72 -6.45 13.53 19.65
N LYS A 73 -5.83 14.04 20.70
CA LYS A 73 -6.61 14.36 21.88
C LYS A 73 -7.59 15.47 21.52
N PRO A 74 -8.85 15.33 21.91
CA PRO A 74 -9.78 16.42 21.68
C PRO A 74 -9.34 17.65 22.41
N VAL A 75 -9.55 18.80 21.82
CA VAL A 75 -9.29 20.08 22.48
C VAL A 75 -10.41 20.26 23.47
N THR A 76 -10.02 20.39 24.71
CA THR A 76 -11.06 20.62 25.69
C THR A 76 -11.16 22.10 25.95
N THR A 77 -11.36 22.61 26.02
CA THR A 77 -11.48 23.71 26.10
C THR A 77 -11.64 24.49 25.57
N GLY A 78 -11.82 24.60 25.74
CA GLY A 78 -11.96 25.01 24.95
C GLY A 78 -11.49 25.22 24.01
N ASP A 79 -11.10 24.81 24.09
CA ASP A 79 -10.71 24.94 23.15
C ASP A 79 -10.80 24.86 22.17
N ASN A 80 -11.17 24.57 22.09
CA ASN A 80 -11.18 24.46 21.24
C ASN A 80 -11.28 24.58 20.33
N HIS A 81 -11.41 24.66 20.17
CA HIS A 81 -11.34 24.79 19.40
C HIS A 81 -10.99 24.81 18.58
N GLY A 82 -11.03 24.85 18.60
CA GLY A 82 -10.61 24.65 17.93
C GLY A 82 -10.39 24.52 17.24
N VAL A 83 -10.35 24.41 17.19
CA VAL A 83 -10.15 24.24 16.54
C VAL A 83 -9.97 24.23 16.31
#